data_aa1ca70a28dbddcdd1044480c999ff5e
#
_entry.id   aa1ca70a28dbddcdd1044480c999ff5e
#
_cell.length_a   1.000
_cell.length_b   1.000
_cell.length_c   1.000
_cell.angle_alpha   90.00
_cell.angle_beta   90.00
_cell.angle_gamma   90.00
#
_symmetry.space_group_name_H-M   'P 1'
#
loop_
_entity.id
_entity.type
_entity.pdbx_description
1 polymer ?
#
loop_
_entity_poly.entity_id
_entity_poly.type
_entity_poly.pdbx_seq_one_letter_code
_entity_poly.pdbx_strand_id
1 'polypeptide(L)'
;MYLHLGSDTVVNTKNIISIMDLESSSISKYSKEFLKTAEEEGFVKNVSEEIPKSFIICEEKGQSVIYLTNISTKALAGRIRKSEIEI
;
A
#
# COMPACT_ATOMS: atom_id res chain seq x y z
N MET A 1 -6.98 -14.59 -1.20
CA MET A 1 -6.46 -13.87 -2.38
C MET A 1 -5.27 -13.00 -1.97
N TYR A 2 -4.24 -12.95 -2.80
CA TYR A 2 -3.02 -12.21 -2.51
C TYR A 2 -2.75 -11.17 -3.56
N LEU A 3 -2.29 -10.00 -3.14
CA LEU A 3 -1.88 -8.92 -4.02
C LEU A 3 -0.37 -8.75 -3.96
N HIS A 4 0.28 -8.82 -5.12
CA HIS A 4 1.72 -8.60 -5.25
C HIS A 4 2.00 -7.10 -5.32
N LEU A 5 2.79 -6.60 -4.38
CA LEU A 5 3.10 -5.17 -4.25
C LEU A 5 4.43 -4.77 -4.88
N GLY A 6 5.14 -5.73 -5.46
CA GLY A 6 6.46 -5.53 -6.04
C GLY A 6 7.53 -6.32 -5.28
N SER A 7 8.70 -6.50 -5.92
CA SER A 7 9.77 -7.33 -5.36
C SER A 7 9.21 -8.68 -4.90
N ASP A 8 9.48 -9.07 -3.67
CA ASP A 8 8.99 -10.31 -3.10
C ASP A 8 7.84 -10.10 -2.12
N THR A 9 7.25 -8.90 -2.12
CA THR A 9 6.22 -8.55 -1.15
C THR A 9 4.83 -8.88 -1.67
N VAL A 10 4.11 -9.69 -0.91
CA VAL A 10 2.74 -10.10 -1.20
C VAL A 10 1.91 -9.88 0.05
N VAL A 11 0.70 -9.33 -0.09
CA VAL A 11 -0.22 -9.16 1.03
C VAL A 11 -1.54 -9.86 0.74
N ASN A 12 -2.18 -10.33 1.80
CA ASN A 12 -3.51 -10.90 1.68
C ASN A 12 -4.51 -9.75 1.53
N THR A 13 -5.32 -9.79 0.48
CA THR A 13 -6.28 -8.71 0.22
C THR A 13 -7.27 -8.50 1.35
N LYS A 14 -7.54 -9.53 2.15
CA LYS A 14 -8.42 -9.41 3.31
C LYS A 14 -7.85 -8.48 4.38
N ASN A 15 -6.54 -8.27 4.38
CA ASN A 15 -5.87 -7.41 5.36
C ASN A 15 -5.76 -5.96 4.89
N ILE A 16 -6.09 -5.68 3.64
CA ILE A 16 -5.97 -4.33 3.08
C ILE A 16 -7.12 -3.45 3.58
N ILE A 17 -6.77 -2.34 4.21
CA ILE A 17 -7.73 -1.35 4.67
C ILE A 17 -7.90 -0.27 3.59
N SER A 18 -6.80 0.17 2.98
CA SER A 18 -6.82 1.30 2.06
C SER A 18 -5.63 1.25 1.11
N ILE A 19 -5.84 1.71 -0.11
CA ILE A 19 -4.77 1.91 -1.11
C ILE A 19 -4.86 3.38 -1.53
N MET A 20 -3.78 4.13 -1.34
CA MET A 20 -3.78 5.57 -1.59
C MET A 20 -2.63 5.99 -2.49
N ASP A 21 -2.91 7.00 -3.30
CA ASP A 21 -1.98 7.56 -4.28
C ASP A 21 -1.08 8.61 -3.64
N LEU A 22 0.23 8.42 -3.74
CA LEU A 22 1.22 9.39 -3.25
C LEU A 22 1.55 10.46 -4.28
N GLU A 23 1.24 10.22 -5.55
CA GLU A 23 1.53 11.18 -6.62
C GLU A 23 0.50 12.31 -6.69
N SER A 24 -0.66 12.11 -6.11
CA SER A 24 -1.72 13.10 -6.15
C SER A 24 -1.34 14.34 -5.35
N SER A 25 -1.50 15.51 -5.97
CA SER A 25 -1.31 16.79 -5.29
C SER A 25 -2.38 17.03 -4.22
N SER A 26 -3.44 16.24 -4.23
CA SER A 26 -4.54 16.35 -3.28
C SER A 26 -4.31 15.57 -1.99
N ILE A 27 -3.15 14.92 -1.83
CA ILE A 27 -2.86 14.22 -0.58
C ILE A 27 -2.91 15.22 0.58
N SER A 28 -3.71 14.93 1.58
CA SER A 28 -3.97 15.86 2.66
C SER A 28 -2.80 15.99 3.62
N LYS A 29 -2.77 17.12 4.33
CA LYS A 29 -1.80 17.33 5.41
C LYS A 29 -1.89 16.21 6.44
N TYR A 30 -3.09 15.76 6.74
CA TYR A 30 -3.31 14.69 7.73
C TYR A 30 -2.72 13.36 7.27
N SER A 31 -2.84 13.04 5.98
CA SER A 31 -2.24 11.83 5.43
C SER A 31 -0.72 11.88 5.50
N LYS A 32 -0.13 13.05 5.24
CA LYS A 32 1.33 13.23 5.34
C LYS A 32 1.82 13.06 6.77
N GLU A 33 1.10 13.63 7.73
CA GLU A 33 1.43 13.51 9.15
C GLU A 33 1.27 12.06 9.63
N PHE A 34 0.23 11.38 9.16
CA PHE A 34 -0.01 9.98 9.47
C PHE A 34 1.17 9.12 9.01
N LEU A 35 1.61 9.31 7.76
CA LEU A 35 2.73 8.54 7.20
C LEU A 35 4.02 8.82 7.96
N LYS A 36 4.27 10.07 8.31
CA LYS A 36 5.45 10.44 9.06
C LYS A 36 5.48 9.78 10.43
N THR A 37 4.36 9.81 11.14
CA THR A 37 4.25 9.19 12.45
C THR A 37 4.44 7.67 12.36
N ALA A 38 3.81 7.04 11.37
CA ALA A 38 3.96 5.60 11.17
C ALA A 38 5.40 5.20 10.86
N GLU A 39 6.11 6.02 10.06
CA GLU A 39 7.51 5.78 9.74
C GLU A 39 8.38 5.90 11.00
N GLU A 40 8.15 6.92 11.81
CA GLU A 40 8.89 7.12 13.06
C GLU A 40 8.68 5.95 14.04
N GLU A 41 7.50 5.35 14.02
CA GLU A 41 7.17 4.22 14.88
C GLU A 41 7.54 2.85 14.29
N GLY A 42 8.10 2.83 13.09
CA GLY A 42 8.56 1.61 12.46
C GLY A 42 7.50 0.75 11.79
N PHE A 43 6.34 1.33 11.49
CA PHE A 43 5.23 0.61 10.84
C PHE A 43 5.22 0.71 9.33
N VAL A 44 6.22 1.35 8.74
CA VAL A 44 6.30 1.52 7.29
C VAL A 44 7.33 0.58 6.70
N LYS A 45 6.93 -0.13 5.64
CA LYS A 45 7.82 -1.02 4.89
C LYS A 45 7.95 -0.51 3.45
N ASN A 46 9.18 -0.23 3.03
CA ASN A 46 9.46 0.12 1.65
C ASN A 46 9.62 -1.15 0.84
N VAL A 47 8.76 -1.34 -0.15
CA VAL A 47 8.78 -2.52 -1.00
C VAL A 47 9.83 -2.39 -2.10
N SER A 48 10.11 -1.17 -2.52
CA SER A 48 11.03 -0.89 -3.62
C SER A 48 11.99 0.24 -3.23
N GLU A 49 13.19 0.26 -3.84
CA GLU A 49 14.13 1.36 -3.67
C GLU A 49 13.77 2.55 -4.54
N GLU A 50 12.85 2.37 -5.48
CA GLU A 50 12.38 3.45 -6.34
C GLU A 50 11.44 4.38 -5.57
N ILE A 51 11.23 5.58 -6.13
CA ILE A 51 10.32 6.56 -5.54
C ILE A 51 8.92 5.96 -5.46
N PRO A 52 8.30 5.92 -4.28
CA PRO A 52 6.98 5.31 -4.14
C PRO A 52 5.89 6.12 -4.82
N LYS A 53 4.93 5.42 -5.40
CA LYS A 53 3.76 6.01 -6.05
C LYS A 53 2.48 5.80 -5.26
N SER A 54 2.45 4.75 -4.44
CA SER A 54 1.28 4.37 -3.67
C SER A 54 1.65 3.89 -2.29
N PHE A 55 0.72 4.03 -1.35
CA PHE A 55 0.86 3.36 -0.07
C PHE A 55 -0.38 2.55 0.25
N ILE A 56 -0.16 1.40 0.87
CA ILE A 56 -1.21 0.44 1.20
C ILE A 56 -1.22 0.27 2.71
N ILE A 57 -2.37 0.56 3.32
CA ILE A 57 -2.55 0.36 4.76
C ILE A 57 -3.15 -1.01 4.96
N CYS A 58 -2.47 -1.86 5.72
CA CYS A 58 -2.92 -3.20 6.05
C CYS A 58 -3.01 -3.37 7.55
N GLU A 59 -3.84 -4.30 7.98
CA GLU A 59 -3.86 -4.76 9.36
C GLU A 59 -3.43 -6.22 9.36
N GLU A 60 -2.32 -6.50 10.04
CA GLU A 60 -1.74 -7.83 10.11
C GLU A 60 -1.52 -8.20 11.56
N LYS A 61 -2.17 -9.29 12.00
CA LYS A 61 -2.04 -9.79 13.38
C LYS A 61 -2.34 -8.71 14.42
N GLY A 62 -3.37 -7.92 14.17
CA GLY A 62 -3.78 -6.86 15.09
C GLY A 62 -2.95 -5.59 15.03
N GLN A 63 -2.03 -5.49 14.07
CA GLN A 63 -1.14 -4.35 13.95
C GLN A 63 -1.26 -3.71 12.56
N SER A 64 -1.23 -2.39 12.51
CA SER A 64 -1.23 -1.66 11.24
C SER A 64 0.16 -1.70 10.61
N VAL A 65 0.22 -2.00 9.34
CA VAL A 65 1.45 -1.99 8.55
C VAL A 65 1.17 -1.20 7.28
N ILE A 66 2.09 -0.29 6.93
CA ILE A 66 1.97 0.52 5.73
C ILE A 66 3.06 0.10 4.76
N TYR A 67 2.66 -0.26 3.54
CA TYR A 67 3.60 -0.60 2.48
C TYR A 67 3.69 0.55 1.49
N LEU A 68 4.92 0.95 1.17
CA LEU A 68 5.19 1.94 0.12
C LEU A 68 5.69 1.19 -1.10
N THR A 69 5.05 1.40 -2.24
CA THR A 69 5.42 0.71 -3.47
C THR A 69 5.51 1.68 -4.64
N ASN A 70 6.35 1.35 -5.62
CA ASN A 70 6.47 2.11 -6.86
C ASN A 70 5.38 1.74 -7.89
N ILE A 71 4.48 0.82 -7.55
CA ILE A 71 3.37 0.46 -8.41
C ILE A 71 2.22 1.44 -8.17
N SER A 72 1.62 1.97 -9.25
CA SER A 72 0.53 2.94 -9.15
C SER A 72 -0.74 2.31 -8.58
N THR A 73 -1.59 3.15 -7.99
CA THR A 73 -2.89 2.69 -7.47
C THR A 73 -3.75 2.09 -8.57
N LYS A 74 -3.67 2.64 -9.78
CA LYS A 74 -4.41 2.13 -10.93
C LYS A 74 -3.97 0.71 -11.28
N ALA A 75 -2.67 0.47 -11.28
CA ALA A 75 -2.13 -0.86 -11.55
C ALA A 75 -2.50 -1.86 -10.46
N LEU A 76 -2.43 -1.44 -9.20
CA LEU A 76 -2.83 -2.30 -8.08
C LEU A 76 -4.32 -2.66 -8.16
N ALA A 77 -5.17 -1.67 -8.43
CA ALA A 77 -6.61 -1.90 -8.60
C ALA A 77 -6.89 -2.87 -9.75
N GLY A 78 -6.15 -2.74 -10.84
CA GLY A 78 -6.26 -3.65 -11.98
C GLY A 78 -5.91 -5.09 -11.62
N ARG A 79 -4.88 -5.27 -10.79
CA ARG A 79 -4.48 -6.60 -10.32
C ARG A 79 -5.55 -7.25 -9.45
N ILE A 80 -6.17 -6.46 -8.57
CA ILE A 80 -7.25 -6.95 -7.72
C ILE A 80 -8.46 -7.35 -8.58
N ARG A 81 -8.84 -6.50 -9.52
CA ARG A 81 -9.98 -6.76 -10.42
C ARG A 81 -9.75 -8.01 -11.25
N LYS A 82 -8.54 -8.18 -11.78
CA LYS A 82 -8.19 -9.34 -12.58
C LYS A 82 -8.32 -10.63 -11.77
N SER A 83 -7.88 -10.61 -10.52
CA SER A 83 -7.99 -11.76 -9.63
C SER A 83 -9.46 -12.14 -9.38
N GLU A 84 -10.34 -11.15 -9.24
CA GLU A 84 -11.77 -11.39 -9.05
C GLU A 84 -12.41 -12.02 -10.28
N ILE A 85 -11.97 -11.61 -11.47
CA ILE A 85 -12.52 -12.12 -12.72
C ILE A 85 -12.10 -13.57 -12.99
N GLU A 86 -10.94 -13.97 -12.51
CA GLU A 86 -10.39 -15.31 -12.74
C GLU A 86 -11.00 -16.37 -11.82
N ILE A 87 -11.91 -16.02 -10.98
CA ILE A 87 -12.65 -17.00 -10.15
C ILE A 87 -13.66 -17.78 -11.05
#